data_13fa439fe6ae23e24ad62f9ddabf4119
#
_entry.id   13fa439fe6ae23e24ad62f9ddabf4119
#
_cell.length_a   1.000
_cell.length_b   1.000
_cell.length_c   1.000
_cell.angle_alpha   90.00
_cell.angle_beta   90.00
_cell.angle_gamma   90.00
#
_symmetry.space_group_name_H-M   'P 1'
#
loop_
_entity.id
_entity.type
_entity.pdbx_description
1 polymer ?
#
loop_
_entity_poly.entity_id
_entity_poly.type
_entity_poly.pdbx_seq_one_letter_code
_entity_poly.pdbx_strand_id
1 'polypeptide(L)'
;REEIDYEDQLRQSERERKDLKNIIYELPVGLITVKGGNELTIDIANHEFCRMSGYELADFSMEKMSMAQLIHMEDYMMFEDAAEVCRRGKTSDEFEARIVTADQNVIWAMFQFQIYTYRSAVPYYLVSCWDITERKKMENEIMLVNERYHMLEEVSDDIVLDYDVKKQQFEIPECYLKFAENKSVKYAGTEELYGAIHPDDRERFQKMFETALQREMKGTAEYRLRQGGK
;
A
#
# COMPACT_ATOMS: atom_id res chain seq x y z
N ARG A 1 19.96 -11.04 -55.38
CA ARG A 1 19.17 -9.94 -54.79
C ARG A 1 18.25 -10.45 -53.69
N GLU A 2 17.52 -11.53 -53.92
CA GLU A 2 16.60 -12.11 -52.91
C GLU A 2 17.33 -12.70 -51.68
N GLU A 3 18.49 -13.28 -51.82
CA GLU A 3 19.30 -13.81 -50.72
C GLU A 3 19.83 -12.71 -49.78
N ILE A 4 20.24 -11.57 -50.36
CA ILE A 4 20.75 -10.41 -49.58
C ILE A 4 19.62 -9.79 -48.78
N ASP A 5 18.42 -9.71 -49.36
CA ASP A 5 17.22 -9.15 -48.68
C ASP A 5 16.78 -10.04 -47.50
N TYR A 6 16.89 -11.36 -47.66
CA TYR A 6 16.56 -12.32 -46.57
C TYR A 6 17.55 -12.24 -45.40
N GLU A 7 18.86 -12.12 -45.68
CA GLU A 7 19.89 -11.97 -44.63
C GLU A 7 19.71 -10.64 -43.86
N ASP A 8 19.37 -9.56 -44.56
CA ASP A 8 19.13 -8.25 -43.92
C ASP A 8 17.86 -8.28 -43.03
N GLN A 9 16.78 -8.91 -43.50
CA GLN A 9 15.59 -9.12 -42.71
C GLN A 9 15.85 -9.99 -41.45
N LEU A 10 16.67 -11.05 -41.61
CA LEU A 10 17.03 -11.90 -40.47
C LEU A 10 17.85 -11.12 -39.43
N ARG A 11 18.85 -10.34 -39.87
CA ARG A 11 19.68 -9.51 -39.01
C ARG A 11 18.84 -8.42 -38.29
N GLN A 12 17.89 -7.82 -39.00
CA GLN A 12 16.99 -6.84 -38.40
C GLN A 12 16.10 -7.47 -37.33
N SER A 13 15.52 -8.63 -37.63
CA SER A 13 14.70 -9.39 -36.67
C SER A 13 15.49 -9.81 -35.43
N GLU A 14 16.75 -10.22 -35.60
CA GLU A 14 17.64 -10.56 -34.48
C GLU A 14 17.97 -9.32 -33.61
N ARG A 15 18.20 -8.16 -34.23
CA ARG A 15 18.42 -6.89 -33.49
C ARG A 15 17.19 -6.50 -32.71
N GLU A 16 16.02 -6.45 -33.32
CA GLU A 16 14.76 -6.14 -32.66
C GLU A 16 14.47 -7.09 -31.50
N ARG A 17 14.72 -8.39 -31.68
CA ARG A 17 14.58 -9.37 -30.61
C ARG A 17 15.57 -9.15 -29.47
N LYS A 18 16.79 -8.70 -29.76
CA LYS A 18 17.80 -8.38 -28.76
C LYS A 18 17.43 -7.11 -27.99
N ASP A 19 16.93 -6.10 -28.70
CA ASP A 19 16.50 -4.84 -28.09
C ASP A 19 15.29 -5.03 -27.17
N LEU A 20 14.31 -5.83 -27.60
CA LEU A 20 13.18 -6.21 -26.76
C LEU A 20 13.61 -6.98 -25.50
N LYS A 21 14.56 -7.91 -25.62
CA LYS A 21 15.11 -8.60 -24.46
C LYS A 21 15.80 -7.65 -23.50
N ASN A 22 16.58 -6.70 -24.00
CA ASN A 22 17.25 -5.71 -23.17
C ASN A 22 16.23 -4.82 -22.46
N ILE A 23 15.17 -4.38 -23.14
CA ILE A 23 14.10 -3.60 -22.53
C ILE A 23 13.46 -4.38 -21.38
N ILE A 24 13.07 -5.64 -21.60
CA ILE A 24 12.47 -6.50 -20.57
C ILE A 24 13.43 -6.71 -19.40
N TYR A 25 14.72 -6.80 -19.67
CA TYR A 25 15.75 -7.00 -18.66
C TYR A 25 15.93 -5.76 -17.77
N GLU A 26 15.85 -4.56 -18.32
CA GLU A 26 16.04 -3.28 -17.63
C GLU A 26 14.75 -2.72 -16.98
N LEU A 27 13.60 -3.36 -17.20
CA LEU A 27 12.36 -2.91 -16.60
C LEU A 27 12.43 -3.02 -15.06
N PRO A 28 12.08 -1.96 -14.31
CA PRO A 28 12.06 -1.98 -12.84
C PRO A 28 10.79 -2.66 -12.29
N VAL A 29 10.30 -3.65 -13.00
CA VAL A 29 9.12 -4.45 -12.66
C VAL A 29 9.47 -5.91 -12.83
N GLY A 30 9.19 -6.72 -11.82
CA GLY A 30 9.30 -8.17 -11.94
C GLY A 30 8.29 -8.68 -12.96
N LEU A 31 8.77 -9.39 -13.97
CA LEU A 31 7.94 -10.03 -14.99
C LEU A 31 8.21 -11.52 -15.00
N ILE A 32 7.16 -12.31 -14.89
CA ILE A 32 7.22 -13.76 -15.03
C ILE A 32 6.15 -14.23 -16.00
N THR A 33 6.44 -15.30 -16.72
CA THR A 33 5.41 -16.08 -17.41
C THR A 33 5.12 -17.32 -16.59
N VAL A 34 3.83 -17.58 -16.39
CA VAL A 34 3.33 -18.68 -15.57
C VAL A 34 2.50 -19.59 -16.47
N LYS A 35 2.82 -20.86 -16.45
CA LYS A 35 2.05 -21.89 -17.14
C LYS A 35 0.93 -22.37 -16.22
N GLY A 36 -0.30 -22.28 -16.69
CA GLY A 36 -1.46 -22.85 -16.04
C GLY A 36 -1.50 -24.39 -16.22
N GLY A 37 -2.03 -25.05 -15.23
CA GLY A 37 -2.16 -26.51 -15.21
C GLY A 37 -2.84 -26.92 -13.91
N ASN A 38 -2.47 -28.07 -13.37
CA ASN A 38 -2.87 -28.47 -12.00
C ASN A 38 -2.22 -27.57 -10.96
N GLU A 39 -1.05 -27.02 -11.30
CA GLU A 39 -0.31 -26.04 -10.52
C GLU A 39 0.16 -24.91 -11.43
N LEU A 40 0.28 -23.73 -10.88
CA LEU A 40 0.85 -22.57 -11.57
C LEU A 40 2.39 -22.67 -11.51
N THR A 41 3.01 -22.93 -12.66
CA THR A 41 4.46 -23.14 -12.77
C THR A 41 5.12 -21.97 -13.48
N ILE A 42 6.21 -21.43 -12.93
CA ILE A 42 6.98 -20.36 -13.56
C ILE A 42 7.75 -20.95 -14.73
N ASP A 43 7.66 -20.30 -15.90
CA ASP A 43 8.34 -20.70 -17.13
C ASP A 43 9.54 -19.77 -17.44
N ILE A 44 9.32 -18.45 -17.33
CA ILE A 44 10.33 -17.43 -17.57
C ILE A 44 10.22 -16.36 -16.49
N ALA A 45 11.35 -15.84 -16.05
CA ALA A 45 11.45 -14.69 -15.15
C ALA A 45 12.42 -13.66 -15.75
N ASN A 46 12.20 -12.36 -15.51
CA ASN A 46 13.16 -11.33 -15.84
C ASN A 46 14.15 -11.09 -14.68
N HIS A 47 15.15 -10.26 -14.94
CA HIS A 47 16.19 -9.97 -13.95
C HIS A 47 15.63 -9.33 -12.68
N GLU A 48 14.68 -8.42 -12.80
CA GLU A 48 14.09 -7.72 -11.65
C GLU A 48 13.35 -8.69 -10.72
N PHE A 49 12.63 -9.66 -11.29
CA PHE A 49 12.00 -10.70 -10.48
C PHE A 49 13.02 -11.55 -9.70
N CYS A 50 14.12 -11.92 -10.36
CA CYS A 50 15.22 -12.64 -9.71
C CYS A 50 15.83 -11.80 -8.57
N ARG A 51 16.05 -10.51 -8.80
CA ARG A 51 16.58 -9.59 -7.79
C ARG A 51 15.66 -9.47 -6.57
N MET A 52 14.35 -9.37 -6.79
CA MET A 52 13.35 -9.29 -5.73
C MET A 52 13.25 -10.58 -4.92
N SER A 53 13.16 -11.69 -5.60
CA SER A 53 12.94 -13.00 -4.99
C SER A 53 14.20 -13.67 -4.45
N GLY A 54 15.38 -13.22 -4.90
CA GLY A 54 16.67 -13.81 -4.54
C GLY A 54 16.99 -15.14 -5.25
N TYR A 55 16.12 -15.60 -6.14
CA TYR A 55 16.36 -16.79 -6.95
C TYR A 55 17.10 -16.44 -8.23
N GLU A 56 17.85 -17.41 -8.77
CA GLU A 56 18.53 -17.26 -10.05
C GLU A 56 17.63 -17.67 -11.23
N LEU A 57 17.93 -17.17 -12.43
CA LEU A 57 17.21 -17.56 -13.66
C LEU A 57 17.25 -19.08 -13.91
N ALA A 58 18.30 -19.74 -13.46
CA ALA A 58 18.47 -21.18 -13.59
C ALA A 58 17.44 -21.97 -12.78
N ASP A 59 17.05 -21.47 -11.60
CA ASP A 59 16.09 -22.12 -10.71
C ASP A 59 14.71 -22.23 -11.39
N PHE A 60 14.34 -21.20 -12.15
CA PHE A 60 13.06 -21.20 -12.87
C PHE A 60 13.08 -22.07 -14.12
N SER A 61 14.21 -22.14 -14.83
CA SER A 61 14.32 -22.85 -16.11
C SER A 61 14.56 -24.35 -15.97
N MET A 62 15.28 -24.78 -14.94
CA MET A 62 15.66 -26.18 -14.73
C MET A 62 14.68 -26.95 -13.86
N GLU A 63 14.20 -26.37 -12.80
CA GLU A 63 13.40 -27.05 -11.77
C GLU A 63 11.90 -26.85 -11.91
N LYS A 64 11.44 -26.03 -12.87
CA LYS A 64 10.01 -25.71 -13.08
C LYS A 64 9.33 -25.31 -11.78
N MET A 65 9.89 -24.33 -11.09
CA MET A 65 9.41 -23.87 -9.79
C MET A 65 7.92 -23.52 -9.83
N SER A 66 7.17 -24.08 -8.90
CA SER A 66 5.75 -23.74 -8.71
C SER A 66 5.61 -22.41 -8.00
N MET A 67 4.58 -21.63 -8.36
CA MET A 67 4.20 -20.44 -7.60
C MET A 67 3.92 -20.76 -6.13
N ALA A 68 3.43 -21.96 -5.82
CA ALA A 68 3.19 -22.40 -4.45
C ALA A 68 4.44 -22.51 -3.58
N GLN A 69 5.62 -22.69 -4.19
CA GLN A 69 6.90 -22.73 -3.47
C GLN A 69 7.43 -21.32 -3.13
N LEU A 70 7.01 -20.34 -3.90
CA LEU A 70 7.51 -18.97 -3.84
C LEU A 70 6.57 -18.04 -3.06
N ILE A 71 5.28 -18.32 -3.11
CA ILE A 71 4.27 -17.50 -2.44
C ILE A 71 3.96 -18.04 -1.05
N HIS A 72 3.77 -17.13 -0.10
CA HIS A 72 3.35 -17.53 1.24
C HIS A 72 2.04 -18.31 1.18
N MET A 73 1.98 -19.43 1.90
CA MET A 73 0.88 -20.41 1.79
C MET A 73 -0.52 -19.82 2.00
N GLU A 74 -0.65 -18.83 2.86
CA GLU A 74 -1.94 -18.16 3.13
C GLU A 74 -2.41 -17.30 1.95
N ASP A 75 -1.47 -16.83 1.11
CA ASP A 75 -1.77 -15.90 0.02
C ASP A 75 -1.94 -16.62 -1.32
N TYR A 76 -1.62 -17.92 -1.41
CA TYR A 76 -1.61 -18.67 -2.66
C TYR A 76 -2.98 -18.73 -3.36
N MET A 77 -4.07 -18.79 -2.62
CA MET A 77 -5.43 -18.80 -3.18
C MET A 77 -5.72 -17.59 -4.09
N MET A 78 -5.14 -16.44 -3.78
CA MET A 78 -5.29 -15.22 -4.61
C MET A 78 -4.74 -15.41 -6.03
N PHE A 79 -3.69 -16.23 -6.18
CA PHE A 79 -3.10 -16.54 -7.48
C PHE A 79 -3.98 -17.46 -8.31
N GLU A 80 -4.63 -18.43 -7.69
CA GLU A 80 -5.61 -19.29 -8.36
C GLU A 80 -6.83 -18.50 -8.82
N ASP A 81 -7.34 -17.62 -7.99
CA ASP A 81 -8.45 -16.72 -8.32
C ASP A 81 -8.09 -15.77 -9.48
N ALA A 82 -6.92 -15.16 -9.44
CA ALA A 82 -6.42 -14.30 -10.51
C ALA A 82 -6.28 -15.06 -11.84
N ALA A 83 -5.75 -16.27 -11.81
CA ALA A 83 -5.65 -17.13 -12.99
C ALA A 83 -7.03 -17.51 -13.54
N GLU A 84 -8.01 -17.73 -12.67
CA GLU A 84 -9.40 -18.03 -13.08
C GLU A 84 -10.08 -16.82 -13.73
N VAL A 85 -9.86 -15.60 -13.18
CA VAL A 85 -10.35 -14.35 -13.80
C VAL A 85 -9.77 -14.20 -15.20
N CYS A 86 -8.46 -14.47 -15.37
CA CYS A 86 -7.79 -14.41 -16.67
C CYS A 86 -8.34 -15.45 -17.66
N ARG A 87 -8.67 -16.67 -17.21
CA ARG A 87 -9.30 -17.70 -18.06
C ARG A 87 -10.63 -17.23 -18.63
N ARG A 88 -11.34 -16.36 -17.94
CA ARG A 88 -12.59 -15.72 -18.41
C ARG A 88 -12.36 -14.54 -19.36
N GLY A 89 -11.12 -14.30 -19.79
CA GLY A 89 -10.75 -13.28 -20.76
C GLY A 89 -10.63 -11.86 -20.20
N LYS A 90 -10.41 -11.73 -18.89
CA LYS A 90 -10.18 -10.45 -18.22
C LYS A 90 -8.75 -10.41 -17.66
N THR A 91 -8.19 -9.19 -17.49
CA THR A 91 -7.01 -8.99 -16.65
C THR A 91 -7.45 -9.05 -15.19
N SER A 92 -6.65 -9.63 -14.30
CA SER A 92 -6.96 -9.59 -12.87
C SER A 92 -6.86 -8.17 -12.34
N ASP A 93 -7.56 -7.89 -11.25
CA ASP A 93 -7.26 -6.73 -10.43
C ASP A 93 -5.86 -6.89 -9.80
N GLU A 94 -5.28 -5.79 -9.36
CA GLU A 94 -4.04 -5.82 -8.58
C GLU A 94 -4.33 -6.38 -7.19
N PHE A 95 -3.43 -7.22 -6.70
CA PHE A 95 -3.52 -7.78 -5.35
C PHE A 95 -2.15 -7.87 -4.70
N GLU A 96 -2.13 -7.77 -3.39
CA GLU A 96 -0.92 -7.82 -2.58
C GLU A 96 -0.73 -9.24 -2.03
N ALA A 97 0.50 -9.75 -2.13
CA ALA A 97 0.83 -11.05 -1.57
C ALA A 97 2.29 -11.10 -1.12
N ARG A 98 2.61 -12.04 -0.27
CA ARG A 98 3.94 -12.25 0.27
C ARG A 98 4.73 -13.25 -0.58
N ILE A 99 5.95 -12.88 -0.93
CA ILE A 99 6.95 -13.76 -1.55
C ILE A 99 7.88 -14.26 -0.46
N VAL A 100 8.15 -15.56 -0.47
CA VAL A 100 9.20 -16.19 0.32
C VAL A 100 10.45 -16.22 -0.55
N THR A 101 11.47 -15.44 -0.19
CA THR A 101 12.72 -15.34 -0.95
C THR A 101 13.60 -16.59 -0.80
N ALA A 102 14.62 -16.73 -1.65
CA ALA A 102 15.58 -17.83 -1.55
C ALA A 102 16.25 -17.91 -0.16
N ASP A 103 16.49 -16.76 0.49
CA ASP A 103 17.04 -16.66 1.85
C ASP A 103 15.97 -16.85 2.95
N GLN A 104 14.78 -17.34 2.62
CA GLN A 104 13.65 -17.53 3.52
C GLN A 104 13.14 -16.26 4.21
N ASN A 105 13.46 -15.10 3.67
CA ASN A 105 12.85 -13.84 4.09
C ASN A 105 11.49 -13.66 3.42
N VAL A 106 10.64 -12.83 4.00
CA VAL A 106 9.33 -12.49 3.44
C VAL A 106 9.33 -11.05 2.96
N ILE A 107 9.00 -10.85 1.70
CA ILE A 107 8.77 -9.53 1.11
C ILE A 107 7.33 -9.39 0.66
N TRP A 108 6.79 -8.18 0.68
CA TRP A 108 5.48 -7.88 0.12
C TRP A 108 5.60 -7.45 -1.34
N ALA A 109 4.80 -8.04 -2.20
CA ALA A 109 4.73 -7.64 -3.59
C ALA A 109 3.29 -7.43 -4.04
N MET A 110 3.11 -6.49 -4.95
CA MET A 110 1.87 -6.28 -5.70
C MET A 110 1.93 -7.12 -6.97
N PHE A 111 0.86 -7.80 -7.30
CA PHE A 111 0.75 -8.67 -8.46
C PHE A 111 -0.41 -8.29 -9.35
N GLN A 112 -0.24 -8.51 -10.65
CA GLN A 112 -1.31 -8.45 -11.64
C GLN A 112 -1.11 -9.55 -12.68
N PHE A 113 -2.18 -10.28 -12.99
CA PHE A 113 -2.19 -11.33 -13.99
C PHE A 113 -2.87 -10.86 -15.28
N GLN A 114 -2.28 -11.25 -16.40
CA GLN A 114 -2.85 -11.07 -17.73
C GLN A 114 -2.70 -12.38 -18.52
N ILE A 115 -3.73 -12.79 -19.23
CA ILE A 115 -3.63 -13.97 -20.10
C ILE A 115 -2.70 -13.69 -21.25
N TYR A 116 -1.76 -14.60 -21.45
CA TYR A 116 -0.85 -14.60 -22.58
C TYR A 116 -1.15 -15.80 -23.45
N THR A 117 -1.74 -15.53 -24.62
CA THR A 117 -2.18 -16.60 -25.50
C THR A 117 -1.01 -17.15 -26.31
N TYR A 118 -0.44 -18.24 -25.86
CA TYR A 118 0.40 -19.08 -26.69
C TYR A 118 -0.48 -20.09 -27.40
N ARG A 119 -0.07 -20.57 -28.61
CA ARG A 119 -0.77 -21.63 -29.38
C ARG A 119 -0.65 -23.00 -28.68
N SER A 120 -0.98 -23.05 -27.41
CA SER A 120 -0.85 -24.21 -26.53
C SER A 120 -2.21 -24.57 -25.96
N ALA A 121 -2.45 -25.85 -25.72
CA ALA A 121 -3.65 -26.34 -25.05
C ALA A 121 -3.76 -25.91 -23.57
N VAL A 122 -2.64 -25.42 -23.00
CA VAL A 122 -2.55 -24.96 -21.61
C VAL A 122 -2.40 -23.44 -21.61
N PRO A 123 -3.17 -22.70 -20.81
CA PRO A 123 -3.06 -21.25 -20.75
C PRO A 123 -1.71 -20.81 -20.14
N TYR A 124 -1.18 -19.73 -20.66
CA TYR A 124 -0.06 -19.02 -20.08
C TYR A 124 -0.50 -17.66 -19.57
N TYR A 125 0.08 -17.21 -18.48
CA TYR A 125 -0.18 -15.92 -17.88
C TYR A 125 1.12 -15.11 -17.87
N LEU A 126 1.01 -13.84 -18.26
CA LEU A 126 2.02 -12.84 -17.95
C LEU A 126 1.67 -12.24 -16.60
N VAL A 127 2.58 -12.31 -15.66
CA VAL A 127 2.40 -11.78 -14.32
C VAL A 127 3.44 -10.67 -14.12
N SER A 128 2.95 -9.48 -13.83
CA SER A 128 3.77 -8.37 -13.37
C SER A 128 3.73 -8.27 -11.86
N CYS A 129 4.87 -7.95 -11.25
CA CYS A 129 4.95 -7.74 -9.83
C CYS A 129 5.98 -6.66 -9.49
N TRP A 130 5.79 -5.97 -8.38
CA TRP A 130 6.72 -4.98 -7.84
C TRP A 130 6.73 -5.02 -6.32
N ASP A 131 7.92 -4.79 -5.77
CA ASP A 131 8.15 -4.80 -4.33
C ASP A 131 7.45 -3.63 -3.67
N ILE A 132 6.61 -3.91 -2.68
CA ILE A 132 5.90 -2.93 -1.86
C ILE A 132 6.28 -3.03 -0.38
N THR A 133 7.39 -3.70 -0.07
CA THR A 133 7.81 -3.97 1.32
C THR A 133 8.02 -2.67 2.10
N GLU A 134 8.69 -1.70 1.50
CA GLU A 134 8.91 -0.39 2.14
C GLU A 134 7.60 0.37 2.37
N ARG A 135 6.67 0.32 1.41
CA ARG A 135 5.33 0.90 1.58
C ARG A 135 4.60 0.25 2.76
N LYS A 136 4.62 -1.09 2.86
CA LYS A 136 4.00 -1.83 3.96
C LYS A 136 4.63 -1.54 5.32
N LYS A 137 5.94 -1.35 5.37
CA LYS A 137 6.62 -0.94 6.60
C LYS A 137 6.16 0.43 7.06
N MET A 138 6.09 1.41 6.15
CA MET A 138 5.61 2.75 6.45
C MET A 138 4.15 2.76 6.91
N GLU A 139 3.27 2.00 6.23
CA GLU A 139 1.87 1.85 6.62
C GLU A 139 1.74 1.29 8.04
N ASN A 140 2.53 0.25 8.38
CA ASN A 140 2.55 -0.34 9.72
C ASN A 140 3.11 0.61 10.78
N GLU A 141 4.15 1.38 10.47
CA GLU A 141 4.68 2.39 11.40
C GLU A 141 3.64 3.47 11.72
N ILE A 142 2.94 3.96 10.71
CA ILE A 142 1.85 4.93 10.89
C ILE A 142 0.75 4.32 11.76
N MET A 143 0.36 3.08 11.49
CA MET A 143 -0.65 2.37 12.27
C MET A 143 -0.24 2.23 13.74
N LEU A 144 0.99 1.82 14.01
CA LEU A 144 1.52 1.68 15.37
C LEU A 144 1.59 3.02 16.13
N VAL A 145 1.94 4.10 15.43
CA VAL A 145 1.94 5.45 16.01
C VAL A 145 0.52 5.87 16.37
N ASN A 146 -0.44 5.65 15.48
CA ASN A 146 -1.85 5.95 15.74
C ASN A 146 -2.42 5.11 16.90
N GLU A 147 -2.13 3.81 16.96
CA GLU A 147 -2.56 2.96 18.08
C GLU A 147 -1.99 3.45 19.41
N ARG A 148 -0.71 3.84 19.44
CA ARG A 148 -0.11 4.44 20.66
C ARG A 148 -0.77 5.75 21.04
N TYR A 149 -1.14 6.59 20.08
CA TYR A 149 -1.88 7.82 20.32
C TYR A 149 -3.23 7.52 20.96
N HIS A 150 -4.00 6.59 20.40
CA HIS A 150 -5.30 6.19 20.96
C HIS A 150 -5.17 5.57 22.36
N MET A 151 -4.16 4.74 22.60
CA MET A 151 -3.93 4.20 23.95
C MET A 151 -3.59 5.29 24.98
N LEU A 152 -2.86 6.33 24.58
CA LEU A 152 -2.55 7.46 25.46
C LEU A 152 -3.80 8.28 25.78
N GLU A 153 -4.70 8.45 24.81
CA GLU A 153 -5.99 9.12 25.01
C GLU A 153 -6.92 8.33 25.96
N GLU A 154 -6.89 6.99 25.89
CA GLU A 154 -7.71 6.15 26.77
C GLU A 154 -7.18 6.06 28.21
N VAL A 155 -5.87 6.19 28.40
CA VAL A 155 -5.22 6.01 29.71
C VAL A 155 -5.03 7.34 30.45
N SER A 156 -4.95 8.46 29.74
CA SER A 156 -4.92 9.78 30.36
C SER A 156 -6.34 10.32 30.48
N ASP A 157 -6.68 10.90 31.65
CA ASP A 157 -7.90 11.71 31.79
C ASP A 157 -7.83 13.01 30.97
N ASP A 158 -6.77 13.16 30.16
CA ASP A 158 -6.53 14.33 29.31
C ASP A 158 -7.28 14.19 27.98
N ILE A 159 -7.90 15.25 27.54
CA ILE A 159 -8.55 15.32 26.24
C ILE A 159 -7.62 16.06 25.28
N VAL A 160 -7.18 15.37 24.23
CA VAL A 160 -6.36 15.97 23.17
C VAL A 160 -7.27 16.52 22.07
N LEU A 161 -7.11 17.79 21.75
CA LEU A 161 -7.83 18.47 20.68
C LEU A 161 -6.83 18.91 19.61
N ASP A 162 -7.00 18.44 18.40
CA ASP A 162 -6.22 18.88 17.24
C ASP A 162 -6.88 20.09 16.56
N TYR A 163 -6.08 21.12 16.24
CA TYR A 163 -6.54 22.29 15.54
C TYR A 163 -5.90 22.44 14.15
N ASP A 164 -6.73 22.31 13.12
CA ASP A 164 -6.31 22.59 11.75
C ASP A 164 -6.29 24.10 11.50
N VAL A 165 -5.09 24.68 11.49
CA VAL A 165 -4.87 26.12 11.30
C VAL A 165 -5.39 26.61 9.95
N LYS A 166 -5.35 25.79 8.90
CA LYS A 166 -5.80 26.18 7.55
C LYS A 166 -7.33 26.21 7.47
N LYS A 167 -7.99 25.25 8.10
CA LYS A 167 -9.46 25.15 8.12
C LYS A 167 -10.08 25.90 9.27
N GLN A 168 -9.27 26.34 10.23
CA GLN A 168 -9.71 27.00 11.46
C GLN A 168 -10.74 26.17 12.26
N GLN A 169 -10.48 24.87 12.37
CA GLN A 169 -11.37 23.91 13.02
C GLN A 169 -10.62 22.98 13.96
N PHE A 170 -11.26 22.64 15.07
CA PHE A 170 -10.80 21.58 15.96
C PHE A 170 -11.39 20.24 15.52
N GLU A 171 -10.59 19.20 15.55
CA GLU A 171 -11.08 17.84 15.55
C GLU A 171 -11.46 17.45 16.99
N ILE A 172 -12.74 17.09 17.18
CA ILE A 172 -13.31 16.81 18.47
C ILE A 172 -13.33 15.31 18.71
N PRO A 173 -12.55 14.77 19.65
CA PRO A 173 -12.57 13.35 19.97
C PRO A 173 -13.86 12.96 20.69
N GLU A 174 -14.25 11.69 20.56
CA GLU A 174 -15.50 11.17 21.14
C GLU A 174 -15.59 11.34 22.66
N CYS A 175 -14.45 11.27 23.35
CA CYS A 175 -14.40 11.50 24.79
C CYS A 175 -14.84 12.93 25.18
N TYR A 176 -14.53 13.92 24.36
CA TYR A 176 -14.94 15.31 24.57
C TYR A 176 -16.44 15.51 24.32
N LEU A 177 -17.05 14.75 23.41
CA LEU A 177 -18.47 14.84 23.09
C LEU A 177 -19.39 14.53 24.30
N LYS A 178 -18.86 13.85 25.32
CA LYS A 178 -19.58 13.64 26.58
C LYS A 178 -19.84 14.94 27.34
N PHE A 179 -19.02 15.95 27.11
CA PHE A 179 -19.09 17.26 27.76
C PHE A 179 -19.72 18.36 26.88
N ALA A 180 -19.85 18.09 25.56
CA ALA A 180 -20.42 19.03 24.61
C ALA A 180 -21.94 18.92 24.56
N GLU A 181 -22.63 20.05 24.43
CA GLU A 181 -24.09 20.08 24.28
C GLU A 181 -24.55 19.40 22.98
N ASN A 182 -23.72 19.43 21.94
CA ASN A 182 -24.02 18.85 20.65
C ASN A 182 -23.17 17.57 20.40
N LYS A 183 -23.76 16.42 20.66
CA LYS A 183 -23.11 15.10 20.65
C LYS A 183 -22.74 14.54 19.25
N SER A 184 -22.84 15.34 18.20
CA SER A 184 -22.70 14.83 16.81
C SER A 184 -21.68 15.58 15.96
N VAL A 185 -20.88 16.47 16.52
CA VAL A 185 -20.00 17.35 15.74
C VAL A 185 -18.57 16.81 15.81
N LYS A 186 -18.13 16.19 14.72
CA LYS A 186 -16.74 15.73 14.57
C LYS A 186 -15.74 16.90 14.47
N TYR A 187 -16.19 18.04 13.95
CA TYR A 187 -15.36 19.24 13.78
C TYR A 187 -16.11 20.45 14.36
N ALA A 188 -15.44 21.23 15.18
CA ALA A 188 -15.99 22.43 15.77
C ALA A 188 -15.11 23.65 15.46
N GLY A 189 -15.75 24.78 15.20
CA GLY A 189 -15.07 26.06 15.11
C GLY A 189 -14.62 26.56 16.49
N THR A 190 -13.78 27.59 16.50
CA THR A 190 -13.27 28.21 17.74
C THR A 190 -14.42 28.73 18.63
N GLU A 191 -15.48 29.28 18.05
CA GLU A 191 -16.64 29.80 18.79
C GLU A 191 -17.42 28.69 19.50
N GLU A 192 -17.57 27.53 18.84
CA GLU A 192 -18.28 26.38 19.41
C GLU A 192 -17.49 25.79 20.58
N LEU A 193 -16.16 25.70 20.46
CA LEU A 193 -15.31 25.26 21.56
C LEU A 193 -15.37 26.23 22.73
N TYR A 194 -15.27 27.53 22.46
CA TYR A 194 -15.39 28.55 23.51
C TYR A 194 -16.77 28.53 24.20
N GLY A 195 -17.81 28.14 23.46
CA GLY A 195 -19.14 27.93 24.01
C GLY A 195 -19.19 26.87 25.12
N ALA A 196 -18.38 25.82 25.00
CA ALA A 196 -18.27 24.75 25.98
C ALA A 196 -17.48 25.16 27.26
N ILE A 197 -16.67 26.22 27.20
CA ILE A 197 -15.88 26.73 28.31
C ILE A 197 -16.75 27.63 29.22
N HIS A 198 -16.52 27.55 30.54
CA HIS A 198 -17.21 28.42 31.49
C HIS A 198 -16.97 29.91 31.16
N PRO A 199 -17.98 30.79 31.21
CA PRO A 199 -17.87 32.18 30.80
C PRO A 199 -16.68 32.95 31.38
N ASP A 200 -16.38 32.73 32.67
CA ASP A 200 -15.28 33.41 33.36
C ASP A 200 -13.88 33.00 32.84
N ASP A 201 -13.78 31.81 32.27
CA ASP A 201 -12.51 31.24 31.84
C ASP A 201 -12.22 31.44 30.32
N ARG A 202 -13.25 31.89 29.56
CA ARG A 202 -13.17 32.03 28.09
C ARG A 202 -12.09 33.00 27.63
N GLU A 203 -12.08 34.20 28.20
CA GLU A 203 -11.10 35.22 27.79
C GLU A 203 -9.66 34.80 28.06
N ARG A 204 -9.41 34.12 29.17
CA ARG A 204 -8.11 33.58 29.54
C ARG A 204 -7.68 32.50 28.57
N PHE A 205 -8.59 31.58 28.25
CA PHE A 205 -8.31 30.50 27.29
C PHE A 205 -8.04 31.05 25.88
N GLN A 206 -8.89 31.96 25.41
CA GLN A 206 -8.73 32.58 24.09
C GLN A 206 -7.39 33.28 23.96
N LYS A 207 -7.01 34.07 24.94
CA LYS A 207 -5.74 34.79 24.96
C LYS A 207 -4.52 33.85 24.92
N MET A 208 -4.59 32.76 25.67
CA MET A 208 -3.57 31.71 25.65
C MET A 208 -3.49 31.04 24.28
N PHE A 209 -4.64 30.63 23.72
CA PHE A 209 -4.74 29.93 22.44
C PHE A 209 -4.22 30.80 21.27
N GLU A 210 -4.65 32.04 21.17
CA GLU A 210 -4.17 33.00 20.17
C GLU A 210 -2.67 33.25 20.28
N THR A 211 -2.16 33.37 21.51
CA THR A 211 -0.72 33.55 21.75
C THR A 211 0.08 32.32 21.35
N ALA A 212 -0.42 31.12 21.65
CA ALA A 212 0.22 29.86 21.26
C ALA A 212 0.28 29.70 19.73
N LEU A 213 -0.82 30.03 19.03
CA LEU A 213 -0.87 30.02 17.57
C LEU A 213 0.10 31.01 16.92
N GLN A 214 0.14 32.26 17.44
CA GLN A 214 0.99 33.31 16.85
C GLN A 214 2.48 33.07 17.06
N ARG A 215 2.87 32.44 18.16
CA ARG A 215 4.26 32.26 18.56
C ARG A 215 4.78 30.84 18.33
N GLU A 216 3.94 29.95 17.82
CA GLU A 216 4.24 28.51 17.67
C GLU A 216 4.78 27.89 18.97
N MET A 217 4.21 28.31 20.10
CA MET A 217 4.66 27.91 21.43
C MET A 217 3.59 27.09 22.16
N LYS A 218 4.03 26.25 23.09
CA LYS A 218 3.11 25.57 24.01
C LYS A 218 2.49 26.58 24.98
N GLY A 219 1.17 26.52 25.10
CA GLY A 219 0.42 27.26 26.11
C GLY A 219 -0.26 26.30 27.08
N THR A 220 -0.40 26.68 28.35
CA THR A 220 -1.11 25.91 29.36
C THR A 220 -2.15 26.81 30.04
N ALA A 221 -3.38 26.34 30.11
CA ALA A 221 -4.43 27.01 30.84
C ALA A 221 -5.33 25.99 31.53
N GLU A 222 -5.71 26.30 32.76
CA GLU A 222 -6.78 25.60 33.49
C GLU A 222 -8.11 26.29 33.24
N TYR A 223 -9.12 25.51 32.86
CA TYR A 223 -10.47 26.03 32.62
C TYR A 223 -11.54 25.00 32.97
N ARG A 224 -12.72 25.53 33.33
CA ARG A 224 -13.88 24.72 33.64
C ARG A 224 -14.71 24.51 32.38
N LEU A 225 -15.17 23.29 32.14
CA LEU A 225 -16.17 23.00 31.13
C LEU A 225 -17.57 23.19 31.70
N ARG A 226 -18.49 23.70 30.89
CA ARG A 226 -19.92 23.74 31.23
C ARG A 226 -20.45 22.32 31.17
N GLN A 227 -20.88 21.77 32.31
CA GLN A 227 -21.69 20.55 32.27
C GLN A 227 -23.02 20.90 31.59
N GLY A 228 -23.35 20.19 30.51
CA GLY A 228 -24.64 20.30 29.84
C GLY A 228 -25.73 20.14 30.89
N GLY A 229 -26.52 21.20 31.10
CA GLY A 229 -27.54 21.22 32.13
C GLY A 229 -28.60 20.14 31.92
N LYS A 230 -28.95 19.44 33.04
CA LYS A 230 -30.27 18.86 33.16
C LYS A 230 -31.29 19.98 33.38
#